data_91d3ea83d33bb1e867946807d1eddfdb
#
_entry.id   91d3ea83d33bb1e867946807d1eddfdb
#
_cell.length_a   1.000
_cell.length_b   1.000
_cell.length_c   1.000
_cell.angle_alpha   90.00
_cell.angle_beta   90.00
_cell.angle_gamma   90.00
#
_symmetry.space_group_name_H-M   'P 1'
#
loop_
_entity.id
_entity.type
_entity.pdbx_description
1 polymer ?
#
loop_
_entity_poly.entity_id
_entity_poly.type
_entity_poly.pdbx_seq_one_letter_code
_entity_poly.pdbx_strand_id
1 'polypeptide(L)'
;HNISVIDIKSNTIAYSIETKGYPQASSILTTAYEKDDDSVYVYFFENLTPGKMRVIKDKPGQTEPSEVEIEKTNDQKEHTVAPTLFTPSGAHAQYVICSPIADEYGNIYFKNDSSHMFMIGPTIKEIRITSKPKKTEYTVGDTFDPTGLKVEAVYSTGKTRDITKYLDYNKSPLTLDDEDFEIRLKTGSRMYQDKDGKTDVTYTPPTAFLDLTIKLKNKDDPPKEPVRIAGS
;
A
#
# COMPACT_ATOMS: atom_id res chain seq x y z
N HIS A 1 -18.12 14.90 -21.70
CA HIS A 1 -17.12 13.95 -22.19
C HIS A 1 -17.47 12.58 -21.62
N ASN A 2 -17.07 11.51 -22.34
CA ASN A 2 -17.39 10.14 -21.91
C ASN A 2 -16.18 9.25 -22.06
N ILE A 3 -16.12 8.23 -21.19
CA ILE A 3 -15.36 7.02 -21.42
C ILE A 3 -16.35 5.92 -21.78
N SER A 4 -16.08 5.18 -22.86
CA SER A 4 -17.01 4.15 -23.35
C SER A 4 -16.34 2.79 -23.36
N VAL A 5 -17.08 1.77 -22.95
CA VAL A 5 -16.71 0.36 -23.08
C VAL A 5 -17.34 -0.18 -24.36
N ILE A 6 -16.54 -0.83 -25.19
CA ILE A 6 -16.97 -1.37 -26.48
C ILE A 6 -16.92 -2.90 -26.41
N ASP A 7 -18.02 -3.54 -26.74
CA ASP A 7 -18.04 -4.96 -27.00
C ASP A 7 -17.46 -5.23 -28.39
N ILE A 8 -16.26 -5.83 -28.43
CA ILE A 8 -15.54 -6.11 -29.67
C ILE A 8 -16.21 -7.21 -30.53
N LYS A 9 -17.07 -8.06 -29.95
CA LYS A 9 -17.77 -9.10 -30.70
C LYS A 9 -18.92 -8.52 -31.51
N SER A 10 -19.71 -7.65 -30.91
CA SER A 10 -20.85 -6.98 -31.56
C SER A 10 -20.42 -5.66 -32.24
N ASN A 11 -19.24 -5.15 -31.96
CA ASN A 11 -18.74 -3.84 -32.38
C ASN A 11 -19.69 -2.69 -32.00
N THR A 12 -20.26 -2.77 -30.81
CA THR A 12 -21.18 -1.76 -30.26
C THR A 12 -20.67 -1.22 -28.93
N ILE A 13 -21.13 -0.03 -28.56
CA ILE A 13 -20.91 0.50 -27.23
C ILE A 13 -21.77 -0.29 -26.25
N ALA A 14 -21.13 -0.98 -25.31
CA ALA A 14 -21.82 -1.70 -24.23
C ALA A 14 -22.44 -0.67 -23.25
N TYR A 15 -21.63 0.29 -22.80
CA TYR A 15 -22.09 1.40 -21.96
C TYR A 15 -21.08 2.57 -21.99
N SER A 16 -21.49 3.71 -21.47
CA SER A 16 -20.65 4.90 -21.34
C SER A 16 -20.78 5.52 -19.96
N ILE A 17 -19.68 6.09 -19.48
CA ILE A 17 -19.60 6.81 -18.20
C ILE A 17 -19.27 8.28 -18.50
N GLU A 18 -20.11 9.18 -18.01
CA GLU A 18 -19.89 10.61 -18.16
C GLU A 18 -18.68 11.05 -17.32
N THR A 19 -17.87 11.92 -17.90
CA THR A 19 -16.70 12.53 -17.27
C THR A 19 -16.83 14.06 -17.33
N LYS A 20 -16.39 14.73 -16.26
CA LYS A 20 -16.36 16.21 -16.22
C LYS A 20 -15.14 16.77 -16.94
N GLY A 21 -14.04 16.02 -16.97
CA GLY A 21 -12.80 16.37 -17.66
C GLY A 21 -12.48 15.41 -18.79
N TYR A 22 -11.48 15.75 -19.60
CA TYR A 22 -11.03 14.90 -20.70
C TYR A 22 -10.26 13.69 -20.16
N PRO A 23 -10.61 12.45 -20.49
CA PRO A 23 -9.80 11.28 -20.19
C PRO A 23 -8.63 11.16 -21.20
N GLN A 24 -7.60 11.99 -21.05
CA GLN A 24 -6.48 12.09 -21.99
C GLN A 24 -5.38 11.05 -21.72
N ALA A 25 -5.20 10.64 -20.45
CA ALA A 25 -4.29 9.58 -20.09
C ALA A 25 -4.86 8.21 -20.52
N SER A 26 -4.00 7.28 -20.89
CA SER A 26 -4.43 5.89 -21.12
C SER A 26 -5.02 5.31 -19.84
N SER A 27 -6.11 4.56 -19.97
CA SER A 27 -6.64 3.77 -18.88
C SER A 27 -5.73 2.57 -18.61
N ILE A 28 -5.75 2.07 -17.36
CA ILE A 28 -5.07 0.82 -16.99
C ILE A 28 -6.05 -0.14 -16.36
N LEU A 29 -5.89 -1.41 -16.66
CA LEU A 29 -6.67 -2.50 -16.11
C LEU A 29 -5.83 -3.30 -15.12
N THR A 30 -6.44 -3.69 -13.99
CA THR A 30 -5.84 -4.64 -13.06
C THR A 30 -6.86 -5.69 -12.62
N THR A 31 -6.38 -6.91 -12.42
CA THR A 31 -7.09 -8.05 -11.84
C THR A 31 -6.71 -8.25 -10.37
N ALA A 32 -5.91 -7.35 -9.78
CA ALA A 32 -5.43 -7.50 -8.40
C ALA A 32 -6.55 -7.59 -7.36
N TYR A 33 -7.71 -7.00 -7.67
CA TYR A 33 -8.90 -7.00 -6.82
C TYR A 33 -9.99 -7.94 -7.32
N GLU A 34 -9.68 -8.77 -8.33
CA GLU A 34 -10.60 -9.76 -8.86
C GLU A 34 -11.07 -10.70 -7.73
N LYS A 35 -12.36 -10.91 -7.69
CA LYS A 35 -13.03 -11.95 -6.88
C LYS A 35 -13.48 -13.06 -7.85
N ASP A 36 -14.17 -14.06 -7.33
CA ASP A 36 -14.67 -15.22 -8.10
C ASP A 36 -15.74 -14.87 -9.16
N ASP A 37 -15.88 -13.60 -9.52
CA ASP A 37 -16.90 -13.07 -10.44
C ASP A 37 -16.33 -12.57 -11.80
N ASP A 38 -15.09 -12.91 -12.13
CA ASP A 38 -14.36 -12.49 -13.33
C ASP A 38 -14.31 -10.96 -13.53
N SER A 39 -14.46 -10.19 -12.46
CA SER A 39 -14.43 -8.74 -12.51
C SER A 39 -13.01 -8.21 -12.69
N VAL A 40 -12.88 -7.18 -13.51
CA VAL A 40 -11.67 -6.38 -13.67
C VAL A 40 -11.91 -4.94 -13.24
N TYR A 41 -10.86 -4.25 -12.87
CA TYR A 41 -10.92 -2.85 -12.48
C TYR A 41 -10.12 -2.01 -13.45
N VAL A 42 -10.80 -1.04 -14.09
CA VAL A 42 -10.23 -0.12 -15.07
C VAL A 42 -10.10 1.27 -14.44
N TYR A 43 -8.88 1.74 -14.29
CA TYR A 43 -8.58 3.05 -13.72
C TYR A 43 -8.31 4.05 -14.82
N PHE A 44 -8.89 5.23 -14.68
CA PHE A 44 -8.72 6.33 -15.62
C PHE A 44 -8.68 7.67 -14.92
N PHE A 45 -8.19 8.69 -15.61
CA PHE A 45 -8.12 10.04 -15.08
C PHE A 45 -9.06 10.98 -15.83
N GLU A 46 -9.76 11.80 -15.06
CA GLU A 46 -10.37 13.01 -15.57
C GLU A 46 -9.34 14.14 -15.49
N ASN A 47 -8.92 14.65 -16.65
CA ASN A 47 -7.96 15.75 -16.71
C ASN A 47 -8.65 17.07 -16.39
N LEU A 48 -8.59 17.43 -15.13
CA LEU A 48 -9.10 18.66 -14.52
C LEU A 48 -7.99 19.26 -13.65
N THR A 49 -8.27 20.39 -13.05
CA THR A 49 -7.47 20.96 -11.96
C THR A 49 -8.32 20.99 -10.69
N PRO A 50 -8.14 20.04 -9.76
CA PRO A 50 -7.23 18.89 -9.79
C PRO A 50 -7.70 17.73 -10.69
N GLY A 51 -6.75 17.00 -11.29
CA GLY A 51 -7.02 15.76 -11.99
C GLY A 51 -7.52 14.68 -11.03
N LYS A 52 -8.53 13.92 -11.43
CA LYS A 52 -9.17 12.90 -10.57
C LYS A 52 -8.95 11.52 -11.11
N MET A 53 -8.57 10.59 -10.22
CA MET A 53 -8.56 9.18 -10.55
C MET A 53 -9.92 8.55 -10.24
N ARG A 54 -10.48 7.88 -11.23
CA ARG A 54 -11.74 7.11 -11.12
C ARG A 54 -11.50 5.66 -11.48
N VAL A 55 -12.42 4.80 -11.07
CA VAL A 55 -12.37 3.35 -11.35
C VAL A 55 -13.70 2.84 -11.88
N ILE A 56 -13.63 1.98 -12.88
CA ILE A 56 -14.78 1.20 -13.38
C ILE A 56 -14.57 -0.25 -12.96
N LYS A 57 -15.62 -0.88 -12.44
CA LYS A 57 -15.69 -2.33 -12.28
C LYS A 57 -16.43 -2.89 -13.50
N ASP A 58 -15.81 -3.79 -14.24
CA ASP A 58 -16.35 -4.39 -15.45
C ASP A 58 -16.18 -5.92 -15.44
N LYS A 59 -16.97 -6.62 -16.24
CA LYS A 59 -16.87 -8.06 -16.44
C LYS A 59 -17.42 -8.46 -17.80
N PRO A 60 -17.04 -9.65 -18.33
CA PRO A 60 -17.50 -10.11 -19.63
C PRO A 60 -19.04 -10.11 -19.77
N GLY A 61 -19.53 -9.55 -20.89
CA GLY A 61 -20.95 -9.51 -21.21
C GLY A 61 -21.77 -8.45 -20.49
N GLN A 62 -21.13 -7.53 -19.79
CA GLN A 62 -21.81 -6.45 -19.06
C GLN A 62 -22.29 -5.36 -20.04
N THR A 63 -23.53 -4.91 -19.85
CA THR A 63 -24.17 -3.87 -20.67
C THR A 63 -24.40 -2.56 -19.92
N GLU A 64 -24.11 -2.54 -18.61
CA GLU A 64 -24.17 -1.38 -17.75
C GLU A 64 -23.00 -1.40 -16.76
N PRO A 65 -22.50 -0.25 -16.30
CA PRO A 65 -21.39 -0.21 -15.36
C PRO A 65 -21.81 -0.76 -13.98
N SER A 66 -20.97 -1.59 -13.39
CA SER A 66 -21.17 -2.07 -12.00
C SER A 66 -20.85 -1.00 -10.98
N GLU A 67 -21.53 -1.09 -9.83
CA GLU A 67 -21.13 -0.32 -8.66
C GLU A 67 -19.81 -0.85 -8.09
N VAL A 68 -18.99 0.07 -7.59
CA VAL A 68 -17.76 -0.21 -6.86
C VAL A 68 -18.00 0.09 -5.39
N GLU A 69 -17.65 -0.87 -4.53
CA GLU A 69 -17.65 -0.67 -3.09
C GLU A 69 -16.43 0.19 -2.71
N ILE A 70 -16.68 1.30 -2.02
CA ILE A 70 -15.64 2.15 -1.45
C ILE A 70 -15.80 2.15 0.07
N GLU A 71 -14.70 1.89 0.78
CA GLU A 71 -14.65 2.09 2.24
C GLU A 71 -14.64 3.60 2.54
N LYS A 72 -15.57 4.04 3.38
CA LYS A 72 -15.55 5.39 3.97
C LYS A 72 -14.86 5.36 5.33
N THR A 73 -14.46 6.55 5.81
CA THR A 73 -14.11 6.72 7.23
C THR A 73 -15.25 6.22 8.11
N ASN A 74 -14.95 5.49 9.16
CA ASN A 74 -15.89 4.86 10.11
C ASN A 74 -16.51 3.52 9.64
N ASP A 75 -15.78 2.70 8.88
CA ASP A 75 -16.19 1.36 8.43
C ASP A 75 -17.50 1.34 7.60
N GLN A 76 -17.97 2.51 7.18
CA GLN A 76 -19.10 2.60 6.27
C GLN A 76 -18.67 2.31 4.84
N LYS A 77 -19.48 1.49 4.16
CA LYS A 77 -19.29 1.17 2.75
C LYS A 77 -20.25 1.97 1.89
N GLU A 78 -19.78 2.47 0.79
CA GLU A 78 -20.58 3.12 -0.24
C GLU A 78 -20.45 2.36 -1.55
N HIS A 79 -21.59 2.13 -2.20
CA HIS A 79 -21.65 1.51 -3.53
C HIS A 79 -22.00 2.60 -4.54
N THR A 80 -21.14 2.82 -5.50
CA THR A 80 -21.38 3.83 -6.54
C THR A 80 -20.70 3.47 -7.85
N VAL A 81 -21.28 3.91 -8.95
CA VAL A 81 -20.74 3.70 -10.29
C VAL A 81 -19.57 4.66 -10.54
N ALA A 82 -18.46 4.08 -11.00
CA ALA A 82 -17.26 4.83 -11.38
C ALA A 82 -16.84 5.92 -10.37
N PRO A 83 -16.65 5.56 -9.08
CA PRO A 83 -16.29 6.52 -8.06
C PRO A 83 -14.96 7.20 -8.31
N THR A 84 -14.79 8.38 -7.73
CA THR A 84 -13.48 9.00 -7.59
C THR A 84 -12.76 8.37 -6.41
N LEU A 85 -11.60 7.77 -6.68
CA LEU A 85 -10.75 7.14 -5.66
C LEU A 85 -9.75 8.12 -5.06
N PHE A 86 -9.25 9.04 -5.88
CA PHE A 86 -8.24 9.98 -5.46
C PHE A 86 -8.35 11.32 -6.17
N THR A 87 -8.15 12.39 -5.41
CA THR A 87 -8.04 13.76 -5.92
C THR A 87 -6.88 14.44 -5.20
N PRO A 88 -5.81 14.83 -5.91
CA PRO A 88 -4.71 15.56 -5.29
C PRO A 88 -5.15 16.94 -4.81
N SER A 89 -4.54 17.44 -3.73
CA SER A 89 -4.87 18.74 -3.13
C SER A 89 -3.67 19.66 -2.99
N GLY A 90 -3.92 20.89 -2.55
CA GLY A 90 -2.88 21.88 -2.29
C GLY A 90 -1.99 22.13 -3.51
N ALA A 91 -0.68 22.16 -3.32
CA ALA A 91 0.29 22.36 -4.40
C ALA A 91 0.31 21.20 -5.42
N HIS A 92 -0.27 20.06 -5.09
CA HIS A 92 -0.36 18.88 -5.95
C HIS A 92 -1.65 18.82 -6.78
N ALA A 93 -2.55 19.78 -6.64
CA ALA A 93 -3.83 19.85 -7.34
C ALA A 93 -3.63 20.29 -8.80
N GLN A 94 -2.99 19.46 -9.61
CA GLN A 94 -2.62 19.71 -11.00
C GLN A 94 -3.24 18.68 -11.96
N TYR A 95 -3.09 18.92 -13.25
CA TYR A 95 -3.52 18.03 -14.34
C TYR A 95 -2.83 16.66 -14.28
N VAL A 96 -3.53 15.62 -14.73
CA VAL A 96 -3.00 14.28 -14.91
C VAL A 96 -3.14 13.85 -16.37
N ILE A 97 -2.07 13.94 -17.12
CA ILE A 97 -2.00 13.55 -18.55
C ILE A 97 -1.10 12.35 -18.81
N CYS A 98 -0.34 11.90 -17.79
CA CYS A 98 0.48 10.71 -17.93
C CYS A 98 -0.34 9.44 -17.71
N SER A 99 -0.01 8.40 -18.47
CA SER A 99 -0.60 7.08 -18.28
C SER A 99 -0.11 6.44 -16.98
N PRO A 100 -1.00 5.85 -16.18
CA PRO A 100 -0.62 5.12 -14.98
C PRO A 100 0.01 3.77 -15.34
N ILE A 101 0.70 3.19 -14.37
CA ILE A 101 1.14 1.79 -14.37
C ILE A 101 0.66 1.10 -13.12
N ALA A 102 0.43 -0.21 -13.17
CA ALA A 102 0.04 -1.00 -12.02
C ALA A 102 1.03 -2.14 -11.79
N ASP A 103 1.19 -2.52 -10.52
CA ASP A 103 1.91 -3.74 -10.15
C ASP A 103 0.94 -4.90 -9.85
N GLU A 104 1.48 -6.08 -9.61
CA GLU A 104 0.74 -7.30 -9.32
C GLU A 104 -0.04 -7.26 -7.99
N TYR A 105 0.27 -6.31 -7.09
CA TYR A 105 -0.40 -6.12 -5.81
C TYR A 105 -1.59 -5.17 -5.91
N GLY A 106 -1.79 -4.51 -7.05
CA GLY A 106 -2.84 -3.52 -7.27
C GLY A 106 -2.44 -2.10 -6.91
N ASN A 107 -1.15 -1.83 -6.70
CA ASN A 107 -0.68 -0.46 -6.58
C ASN A 107 -0.65 0.20 -7.96
N ILE A 108 -1.15 1.42 -8.03
CA ILE A 108 -1.19 2.24 -9.24
C ILE A 108 -0.27 3.43 -9.05
N TYR A 109 0.66 3.58 -9.96
CA TYR A 109 1.65 4.64 -9.96
C TYR A 109 1.36 5.61 -11.09
N PHE A 110 1.38 6.91 -10.79
CA PHE A 110 1.20 7.95 -11.78
C PHE A 110 1.88 9.25 -11.35
N LYS A 111 2.02 10.16 -12.30
CA LYS A 111 2.58 11.49 -12.10
C LYS A 111 1.57 12.52 -12.61
N ASN A 112 1.53 13.69 -11.99
CA ASN A 112 0.82 14.84 -12.49
C ASN A 112 1.76 16.03 -12.74
N ASP A 113 1.23 17.15 -13.18
CA ASP A 113 2.01 18.35 -13.53
C ASP A 113 2.64 19.05 -12.31
N SER A 114 2.34 18.64 -11.09
CA SER A 114 3.05 19.09 -9.89
C SER A 114 4.46 18.52 -9.76
N SER A 115 4.88 17.67 -10.71
CA SER A 115 6.16 16.94 -10.69
C SER A 115 6.30 15.88 -9.60
N HIS A 116 5.21 15.56 -8.90
CA HIS A 116 5.18 14.50 -7.88
C HIS A 116 4.72 13.17 -8.46
N MET A 117 5.31 12.10 -7.95
CA MET A 117 4.89 10.72 -8.19
C MET A 117 3.91 10.31 -7.09
N PHE A 118 2.79 9.76 -7.48
CA PHE A 118 1.79 9.20 -6.59
C PHE A 118 1.77 7.68 -6.71
N MET A 119 1.49 7.03 -5.59
CA MET A 119 1.16 5.61 -5.52
C MET A 119 -0.14 5.46 -4.77
N ILE A 120 -1.11 4.81 -5.38
CA ILE A 120 -2.39 4.48 -4.78
C ILE A 120 -2.53 2.97 -4.83
N GLY A 121 -2.87 2.36 -3.72
CA GLY A 121 -2.93 0.90 -3.68
C GLY A 121 -3.68 0.38 -2.47
N PRO A 122 -3.78 -0.95 -2.35
CA PRO A 122 -4.45 -1.59 -1.24
C PRO A 122 -3.75 -1.27 0.08
N THR A 123 -4.54 -1.16 1.14
CA THR A 123 -4.00 -1.01 2.48
C THR A 123 -3.36 -2.30 2.97
N ILE A 124 -2.32 -2.19 3.77
CA ILE A 124 -1.77 -3.33 4.50
C ILE A 124 -2.68 -3.56 5.71
N LYS A 125 -3.28 -4.74 5.79
CA LYS A 125 -4.17 -5.14 6.89
C LYS A 125 -3.41 -5.74 8.06
N GLU A 126 -2.31 -6.45 7.77
CA GLU A 126 -1.53 -7.20 8.74
C GLU A 126 -0.07 -7.27 8.29
N ILE A 127 0.84 -7.28 9.24
CA ILE A 127 2.23 -7.71 9.06
C ILE A 127 2.38 -9.04 9.80
N ARG A 128 2.79 -10.08 9.09
CA ARG A 128 2.89 -11.44 9.60
C ARG A 128 4.32 -11.92 9.60
N ILE A 129 4.80 -12.42 10.75
CA ILE A 129 6.08 -13.08 10.86
C ILE A 129 5.92 -14.52 10.36
N THR A 130 6.55 -14.85 9.23
CA THR A 130 6.50 -16.18 8.61
C THR A 130 7.68 -17.06 9.01
N SER A 131 8.76 -16.45 9.50
CA SER A 131 9.90 -17.16 10.10
C SER A 131 10.48 -16.31 11.23
N LYS A 132 10.66 -16.90 12.39
CA LYS A 132 11.35 -16.24 13.52
C LYS A 132 12.86 -16.12 13.24
N PRO A 133 13.55 -15.14 13.84
CA PRO A 133 15.01 -15.05 13.75
C PRO A 133 15.66 -16.29 14.39
N LYS A 134 16.88 -16.60 13.98
CA LYS A 134 17.64 -17.72 14.54
C LYS A 134 17.98 -17.55 16.02
N LYS A 135 18.15 -16.30 16.46
CA LYS A 135 18.42 -15.95 17.85
C LYS A 135 17.20 -15.24 18.43
N THR A 136 16.64 -15.79 19.52
CA THR A 136 15.52 -15.22 20.28
C THR A 136 15.86 -15.02 21.75
N GLU A 137 17.03 -15.50 22.21
CA GLU A 137 17.52 -15.30 23.57
C GLU A 137 18.68 -14.30 23.57
N TYR A 138 18.59 -13.31 24.42
CA TYR A 138 19.54 -12.21 24.53
C TYR A 138 19.89 -11.95 25.99
N THR A 139 20.98 -11.20 26.17
CA THR A 139 21.36 -10.61 27.47
C THR A 139 21.19 -9.09 27.36
N VAL A 140 20.79 -8.44 28.45
CA VAL A 140 20.71 -6.97 28.51
C VAL A 140 22.00 -6.34 27.97
N GLY A 141 21.84 -5.43 27.02
CA GLY A 141 22.95 -4.80 26.29
C GLY A 141 23.34 -5.48 24.99
N ASP A 142 22.74 -6.64 24.63
CA ASP A 142 22.87 -7.23 23.28
C ASP A 142 22.10 -6.38 22.26
N THR A 143 22.47 -6.55 20.99
CA THR A 143 21.70 -5.95 19.86
C THR A 143 20.90 -7.06 19.19
N PHE A 144 19.68 -6.75 18.78
CA PHE A 144 18.83 -7.68 18.03
C PHE A 144 19.49 -8.14 16.73
N ASP A 145 19.48 -9.45 16.48
CA ASP A 145 19.96 -10.08 15.25
C ASP A 145 18.78 -10.56 14.40
N PRO A 146 18.49 -9.93 13.26
CA PRO A 146 17.37 -10.33 12.41
C PRO A 146 17.65 -11.55 11.54
N THR A 147 18.81 -12.20 11.64
CA THR A 147 19.19 -13.32 10.79
C THR A 147 18.15 -14.44 10.85
N GLY A 148 17.56 -14.76 9.70
CA GLY A 148 16.51 -15.79 9.58
C GLY A 148 15.08 -15.27 9.73
N LEU A 149 14.89 -14.02 10.19
CA LEU A 149 13.58 -13.39 10.23
C LEU A 149 12.99 -13.29 8.81
N LYS A 150 11.72 -13.64 8.66
CA LYS A 150 10.92 -13.44 7.45
C LYS A 150 9.60 -12.82 7.83
N VAL A 151 9.22 -11.78 7.12
CA VAL A 151 7.98 -11.03 7.38
C VAL A 151 7.27 -10.73 6.07
N GLU A 152 5.96 -10.93 6.06
CA GLU A 152 5.06 -10.61 4.96
C GLU A 152 4.09 -9.50 5.35
N ALA A 153 3.77 -8.63 4.40
CA ALA A 153 2.59 -7.78 4.46
C ALA A 153 1.42 -8.49 3.81
N VAL A 154 0.26 -8.48 4.48
CA VAL A 154 -1.02 -8.95 3.94
C VAL A 154 -1.84 -7.74 3.55
N TYR A 155 -2.17 -7.64 2.27
CA TYR A 155 -2.94 -6.52 1.73
C TYR A 155 -4.45 -6.74 1.86
N SER A 156 -5.23 -5.67 1.74
CA SER A 156 -6.71 -5.73 1.72
C SER A 156 -7.27 -6.58 0.58
N THR A 157 -6.49 -6.82 -0.47
CA THR A 157 -6.77 -7.76 -1.57
C THR A 157 -6.61 -9.24 -1.19
N GLY A 158 -6.06 -9.54 -0.01
CA GLY A 158 -5.65 -10.89 0.38
C GLY A 158 -4.28 -11.33 -0.17
N LYS A 159 -3.67 -10.55 -1.06
CA LYS A 159 -2.31 -10.85 -1.56
C LYS A 159 -1.28 -10.59 -0.48
N THR A 160 -0.17 -11.34 -0.53
CA THR A 160 0.95 -11.17 0.39
C THR A 160 2.21 -10.76 -0.35
N ARG A 161 3.10 -10.06 0.34
CA ARG A 161 4.41 -9.65 -0.18
C ARG A 161 5.47 -9.77 0.91
N ASP A 162 6.62 -10.37 0.58
CA ASP A 162 7.79 -10.35 1.45
C ASP A 162 8.29 -8.90 1.63
N ILE A 163 8.26 -8.43 2.86
CA ILE A 163 8.71 -7.09 3.26
C ILE A 163 9.94 -7.13 4.16
N THR A 164 10.59 -8.27 4.31
CA THR A 164 11.71 -8.50 5.25
C THR A 164 12.81 -7.44 5.13
N LYS A 165 13.16 -7.02 3.93
CA LYS A 165 14.19 -5.99 3.68
C LYS A 165 13.74 -4.54 3.93
N TYR A 166 12.44 -4.33 4.18
CA TYR A 166 11.86 -2.99 4.42
C TYR A 166 11.44 -2.78 5.87
N LEU A 167 11.92 -3.64 6.77
CA LEU A 167 11.61 -3.56 8.19
C LEU A 167 12.39 -2.46 8.89
N ASP A 168 11.75 -1.91 9.88
CA ASP A 168 12.35 -1.08 10.91
C ASP A 168 12.03 -1.66 12.28
N TYR A 169 12.99 -1.60 13.18
CA TYR A 169 12.92 -2.11 14.55
C TYR A 169 13.98 -1.43 15.42
N ASN A 170 13.91 -1.60 16.73
CA ASN A 170 14.89 -1.08 17.66
C ASN A 170 16.30 -1.64 17.37
N LYS A 171 17.26 -0.75 17.12
CA LYS A 171 18.68 -1.07 16.87
C LYS A 171 19.57 -0.75 18.05
N SER A 172 19.00 -0.20 19.12
CA SER A 172 19.71 0.08 20.36
C SER A 172 19.99 -1.22 21.14
N PRO A 173 20.90 -1.19 22.11
CA PRO A 173 21.07 -2.32 23.02
C PRO A 173 19.75 -2.67 23.71
N LEU A 174 19.44 -3.97 23.76
CA LEU A 174 18.22 -4.50 24.34
C LEU A 174 18.18 -4.32 25.87
N THR A 175 17.01 -4.07 26.37
CA THR A 175 16.67 -3.96 27.81
C THR A 175 15.64 -5.04 28.18
N LEU A 176 15.28 -5.18 29.44
CA LEU A 176 14.23 -6.11 29.86
C LEU A 176 12.85 -5.73 29.30
N ASP A 177 12.66 -4.47 28.92
CA ASP A 177 11.38 -3.97 28.37
C ASP A 177 11.18 -4.36 26.89
N ASP A 178 12.20 -4.91 26.23
CA ASP A 178 12.16 -5.31 24.81
C ASP A 178 11.73 -6.80 24.63
N GLU A 179 11.10 -7.43 25.60
CA GLU A 179 10.60 -8.82 25.48
C GLU A 179 9.51 -8.92 24.40
N ASP A 180 8.63 -7.94 24.32
CA ASP A 180 7.69 -7.73 23.20
C ASP A 180 8.34 -6.86 22.13
N PHE A 181 9.20 -7.47 21.30
CA PHE A 181 10.00 -6.73 20.33
C PHE A 181 9.21 -6.35 19.09
N GLU A 182 9.02 -5.06 18.90
CA GLU A 182 8.22 -4.49 17.81
C GLU A 182 8.96 -4.53 16.47
N ILE A 183 8.29 -5.08 15.45
CA ILE A 183 8.69 -5.07 14.04
C ILE A 183 7.69 -4.23 13.26
N ARG A 184 8.16 -3.25 12.51
CA ARG A 184 7.33 -2.36 11.70
C ARG A 184 7.91 -2.16 10.30
N LEU A 185 7.09 -1.70 9.38
CA LEU A 185 7.57 -1.23 8.08
C LEU A 185 8.35 0.07 8.26
N LYS A 186 9.49 0.17 7.58
CA LYS A 186 10.18 1.44 7.41
C LYS A 186 9.29 2.37 6.57
N THR A 187 8.65 3.31 7.23
CA THR A 187 7.80 4.30 6.57
C THR A 187 8.63 5.52 6.16
N GLY A 188 8.55 5.88 4.88
CA GLY A 188 8.76 7.27 4.50
C GLY A 188 7.56 8.11 4.92
N SER A 189 7.68 9.43 4.94
CA SER A 189 6.53 10.31 5.14
C SER A 189 5.50 10.04 4.03
N ARG A 190 4.33 9.51 4.40
CA ARG A 190 3.20 9.33 3.50
C ARG A 190 2.17 10.38 3.84
N MET A 191 1.84 11.22 2.88
CA MET A 191 0.69 12.12 2.99
C MET A 191 -0.54 11.34 2.55
N TYR A 192 -1.51 11.24 3.45
CA TYR A 192 -2.84 10.76 3.14
C TYR A 192 -3.78 11.95 3.13
N GLN A 193 -4.62 12.03 2.10
CA GLN A 193 -5.76 12.94 2.12
C GLN A 193 -7.00 12.16 2.55
N ASP A 194 -7.75 12.72 3.47
CA ASP A 194 -9.11 12.27 3.66
C ASP A 194 -10.00 12.66 2.46
N LYS A 195 -11.20 12.15 2.42
CA LYS A 195 -12.14 12.38 1.30
C LYS A 195 -12.45 13.86 1.06
N ASP A 196 -12.29 14.69 2.07
CA ASP A 196 -12.61 16.12 2.00
C ASP A 196 -11.40 16.95 1.51
N GLY A 197 -10.26 16.32 1.31
CA GLY A 197 -9.02 16.98 0.86
C GLY A 197 -8.46 17.98 1.88
N LYS A 198 -8.91 17.92 3.12
CA LYS A 198 -8.65 18.93 4.15
C LYS A 198 -7.64 18.50 5.21
N THR A 199 -7.39 17.21 5.35
CA THR A 199 -6.55 16.70 6.43
C THR A 199 -5.49 15.75 5.89
N ASP A 200 -4.22 16.04 6.16
CA ASP A 200 -3.14 15.09 5.95
C ASP A 200 -3.22 14.04 7.06
N VAL A 201 -3.69 12.85 6.73
CA VAL A 201 -3.74 11.74 7.68
C VAL A 201 -2.43 10.96 7.55
N THR A 202 -1.71 10.84 8.66
CA THR A 202 -0.53 9.97 8.72
C THR A 202 -1.00 8.51 8.78
N TYR A 203 -0.67 7.75 7.75
CA TYR A 203 -0.91 6.31 7.76
C TYR A 203 0.12 5.63 8.67
N THR A 204 -0.36 4.92 9.67
CA THR A 204 0.46 4.04 10.50
C THR A 204 0.22 2.61 10.03
N PRO A 205 1.20 1.97 9.36
CA PRO A 205 1.07 0.57 8.99
C PRO A 205 0.96 -0.30 10.25
N PRO A 206 0.30 -1.47 10.16
CA PRO A 206 0.24 -2.40 11.26
C PRO A 206 1.65 -2.86 11.66
N THR A 207 1.82 -3.25 12.91
CA THR A 207 3.06 -3.77 13.49
C THR A 207 2.92 -5.27 13.79
N ALA A 208 4.04 -5.96 13.92
CA ALA A 208 4.11 -7.30 14.43
C ALA A 208 5.08 -7.35 15.62
N PHE A 209 4.88 -8.31 16.50
CA PHE A 209 5.70 -8.47 17.70
C PHE A 209 6.40 -9.84 17.69
N LEU A 210 7.62 -9.84 18.21
CA LEU A 210 8.43 -11.01 18.47
C LEU A 210 8.60 -11.17 19.97
N ASP A 211 8.25 -12.34 20.49
CA ASP A 211 8.60 -12.70 21.87
C ASP A 211 10.10 -12.99 21.94
N LEU A 212 10.84 -12.17 22.67
CA LEU A 212 12.26 -12.37 22.97
C LEU A 212 12.41 -12.78 24.43
N THR A 213 13.41 -13.59 24.72
CA THR A 213 13.86 -13.88 26.08
C THR A 213 15.08 -13.03 26.39
N ILE A 214 14.96 -12.08 27.34
CA ILE A 214 16.08 -11.20 27.69
C ILE A 214 16.48 -11.45 29.15
N LYS A 215 17.73 -11.83 29.35
CA LYS A 215 18.32 -12.16 30.67
C LYS A 215 19.21 -11.04 31.16
N LEU A 216 19.25 -10.83 32.47
CA LEU A 216 20.25 -9.97 33.06
C LEU A 216 21.65 -10.52 32.80
N LYS A 217 22.61 -9.63 32.60
CA LYS A 217 24.02 -9.99 32.52
C LYS A 217 24.49 -10.50 33.87
N ASN A 218 25.01 -11.73 33.90
CA ASN A 218 25.63 -12.25 35.13
C ASN A 218 26.93 -11.46 35.41
N LYS A 219 27.22 -11.25 36.70
CA LYS A 219 28.47 -10.59 37.11
C LYS A 219 29.73 -11.27 36.61
N ASP A 220 29.64 -12.58 36.33
CA ASP A 220 30.75 -13.44 35.88
C ASP A 220 30.84 -13.56 34.35
N ASP A 221 29.96 -12.91 33.60
CA ASP A 221 30.04 -12.94 32.14
C ASP A 221 31.26 -12.11 31.67
N PRO A 222 32.16 -12.66 30.86
CA PRO A 222 33.32 -11.95 30.36
C PRO A 222 32.85 -10.76 29.52
N PRO A 223 33.56 -9.60 29.58
CA PRO A 223 33.25 -8.46 28.75
C PRO A 223 33.34 -8.88 27.28
N LYS A 224 32.31 -8.57 26.47
CA LYS A 224 32.39 -8.81 25.02
C LYS A 224 33.56 -8.02 24.46
N GLU A 225 34.49 -8.70 23.81
CA GLU A 225 35.59 -8.03 23.11
C GLU A 225 34.99 -7.06 22.08
N PRO A 226 35.51 -5.84 21.99
CA PRO A 226 35.11 -4.91 20.94
C PRO A 226 35.40 -5.56 19.58
N VAL A 227 34.40 -5.57 18.69
CA VAL A 227 34.57 -6.02 17.31
C VAL A 227 35.67 -5.20 16.68
N ARG A 228 36.87 -5.80 16.49
CA ARG A 228 37.95 -5.19 15.73
C ARG A 228 37.49 -5.14 14.26
N ILE A 229 37.14 -3.97 13.77
CA ILE A 229 37.03 -3.74 12.35
C ILE A 229 38.45 -3.87 11.82
N ALA A 230 38.72 -4.95 11.07
CA ALA A 230 39.98 -5.08 10.34
C ALA A 230 40.04 -3.94 9.33
N GLY A 231 40.82 -2.90 9.63
CA GLY A 231 41.18 -1.87 8.69
C GLY A 231 42.12 -2.47 7.64
N SER A 232 41.70 -2.32 6.38
CA SER A 232 42.58 -2.51 5.22
C SER A 232 43.59 -1.38 5.12
#